data_9f64d6bfba8d952fdbf0ddc2ec402820
#
_entry.id   9f64d6bfba8d952fdbf0ddc2ec402820
#
_cell.length_a   1.000
_cell.length_b   1.000
_cell.length_c   1.000
_cell.angle_alpha   90.00
_cell.angle_beta   90.00
_cell.angle_gamma   90.00
#
_symmetry.space_group_name_H-M   'P 1'
#
loop_
_entity.id
_entity.type
_entity.pdbx_description
1 polymer ?
#
loop_
_entity_poly.entity_id
_entity_poly.type
_entity_poly.pdbx_seq_one_letter_code
_entity_poly.pdbx_strand_id
1 'polypeptide(L)'
;MITHSSKRMTVDVAIIGAGPAGAVAAALLRRAGRSVLVLERQHFPRFSIGESLLPQSMAYLEEAGMLQAVVEAGFQYKNGAHFIHRGQSSAFDFRDKHSPGWGTTYQVERAVFDDILIRCAAQQGAEVRFGHAVRAMHPGENGSKPVLEVIDEADHAYEVEAHFVFDASGFGRVLPRLLNLEAPTRMPTRAAIFSHVQDGIPAGTTDRNKICVATHPERRDVWFWMIPLAGGRSSVGCVAEASFLEVPESEREAKLRMLIQQEPSLGPLIGNAPFLMPVRHIGGYAANVERLHGPGYALLGNAGEFLDPVFSSGVTIALRSAHLAVQTLNRQLDGEQVDWSAAYDVPLRKGIDTFRAFVERWYTGELQDIIFYPHQTPSIRRMISAVLAGYAWDESNPYVADPVRRLNALHEVCTQL
;
A
#
# COMPACT_ATOMS: atom_id res chain seq x y z
N MET A 1 4.32 -38.88 -27.06
CA MET A 1 5.11 -37.93 -26.22
C MET A 1 5.60 -36.85 -27.18
N ILE A 2 4.95 -35.70 -27.16
CA ILE A 2 5.42 -34.51 -27.91
C ILE A 2 6.27 -33.76 -26.89
N THR A 3 7.59 -33.86 -27.02
CA THR A 3 8.51 -33.00 -26.28
C THR A 3 8.41 -31.58 -26.85
N HIS A 4 7.50 -30.78 -26.33
CA HIS A 4 7.61 -29.34 -26.50
C HIS A 4 8.88 -28.90 -25.78
N SER A 5 9.94 -28.61 -26.53
CA SER A 5 11.07 -27.83 -26.01
C SER A 5 10.47 -26.49 -25.58
N SER A 6 10.09 -26.34 -24.30
CA SER A 6 9.64 -25.08 -23.77
C SER A 6 10.80 -24.08 -23.89
N LYS A 7 10.56 -22.95 -24.53
CA LYS A 7 11.57 -21.89 -24.69
C LYS A 7 11.95 -21.42 -23.29
N ARG A 8 13.16 -21.74 -22.85
CA ARG A 8 13.68 -21.33 -21.55
C ARG A 8 14.39 -19.98 -21.66
N MET A 9 14.06 -19.07 -20.77
CA MET A 9 14.66 -17.75 -20.66
C MET A 9 15.41 -17.67 -19.33
N THR A 10 16.56 -16.98 -19.30
CA THR A 10 17.36 -16.80 -18.07
C THR A 10 17.55 -15.33 -17.78
N VAL A 11 17.33 -14.92 -16.52
CA VAL A 11 17.54 -13.55 -16.01
C VAL A 11 18.16 -13.58 -14.61
N ASP A 12 18.70 -12.45 -14.13
CA ASP A 12 19.15 -12.36 -12.75
C ASP A 12 17.94 -12.37 -11.81
N VAL A 13 16.91 -11.57 -12.10
CA VAL A 13 15.74 -11.45 -11.24
C VAL A 13 14.46 -11.46 -12.07
N ALA A 14 13.54 -12.35 -11.71
CA ALA A 14 12.16 -12.32 -12.19
C ALA A 14 11.26 -11.67 -11.13
N ILE A 15 10.36 -10.77 -11.57
CA ILE A 15 9.43 -10.06 -10.70
C ILE A 15 8.00 -10.37 -11.14
N ILE A 16 7.16 -10.83 -10.24
CA ILE A 16 5.76 -11.13 -10.47
C ILE A 16 4.93 -9.92 -10.05
N GLY A 17 4.33 -9.23 -11.02
CA GLY A 17 3.51 -8.03 -10.80
C GLY A 17 4.25 -6.72 -11.06
N ALA A 18 3.59 -5.83 -11.82
CA ALA A 18 4.10 -4.53 -12.25
C ALA A 18 3.54 -3.34 -11.42
N GLY A 19 2.95 -3.61 -10.24
CA GLY A 19 2.52 -2.57 -9.31
C GLY A 19 3.70 -1.82 -8.69
N PRO A 20 3.46 -0.88 -7.74
CA PRO A 20 4.50 0.00 -7.19
C PRO A 20 5.72 -0.74 -6.64
N ALA A 21 5.52 -1.86 -5.91
CA ALA A 21 6.65 -2.65 -5.39
C ALA A 21 7.49 -3.26 -6.53
N GLY A 22 6.83 -3.86 -7.53
CA GLY A 22 7.54 -4.50 -8.64
C GLY A 22 8.25 -3.49 -9.53
N ALA A 23 7.62 -2.36 -9.83
CA ALA A 23 8.22 -1.30 -10.64
C ALA A 23 9.47 -0.69 -9.96
N VAL A 24 9.36 -0.37 -8.65
CA VAL A 24 10.50 0.19 -7.89
C VAL A 24 11.61 -0.85 -7.73
N ALA A 25 11.29 -2.10 -7.41
CA ALA A 25 12.29 -3.18 -7.35
C ALA A 25 13.01 -3.36 -8.69
N ALA A 26 12.26 -3.35 -9.81
CA ALA A 26 12.84 -3.47 -11.14
C ALA A 26 13.81 -2.32 -11.46
N ALA A 27 13.43 -1.07 -11.18
CA ALA A 27 14.28 0.08 -11.41
C ALA A 27 15.56 0.03 -10.55
N LEU A 28 15.45 -0.25 -9.25
CA LEU A 28 16.59 -0.34 -8.36
C LEU A 28 17.57 -1.45 -8.77
N LEU A 29 17.07 -2.62 -9.19
CA LEU A 29 17.89 -3.71 -9.73
C LEU A 29 18.58 -3.32 -11.04
N ARG A 30 17.87 -2.65 -11.95
CA ARG A 30 18.46 -2.15 -13.21
C ARG A 30 19.57 -1.14 -12.95
N ARG A 31 19.39 -0.25 -11.99
CA ARG A 31 20.44 0.72 -11.57
C ARG A 31 21.68 0.03 -10.98
N ALA A 32 21.49 -1.16 -10.39
CA ALA A 32 22.58 -2.03 -9.94
C ALA A 32 23.16 -2.94 -11.05
N GLY A 33 22.74 -2.77 -12.32
CA GLY A 33 23.25 -3.53 -13.46
C GLY A 33 22.67 -4.94 -13.63
N ARG A 34 21.62 -5.33 -12.88
CA ARG A 34 21.03 -6.67 -12.96
C ARG A 34 20.07 -6.79 -14.15
N SER A 35 20.01 -7.94 -14.80
CA SER A 35 18.98 -8.26 -15.78
C SER A 35 17.66 -8.58 -15.08
N VAL A 36 16.56 -7.91 -15.51
CA VAL A 36 15.26 -7.98 -14.83
C VAL A 36 14.15 -8.26 -15.84
N LEU A 37 13.31 -9.24 -15.52
CA LEU A 37 12.05 -9.51 -16.21
C LEU A 37 10.88 -9.28 -15.24
N VAL A 38 9.95 -8.40 -15.62
CA VAL A 38 8.69 -8.19 -14.90
C VAL A 38 7.56 -8.89 -15.65
N LEU A 39 6.81 -9.75 -14.96
CA LEU A 39 5.67 -10.50 -15.48
C LEU A 39 4.39 -9.95 -14.88
N GLU A 40 3.54 -9.34 -15.69
CA GLU A 40 2.26 -8.76 -15.26
C GLU A 40 1.11 -9.41 -16.06
N ARG A 41 0.11 -9.94 -15.35
CA ARG A 41 -1.03 -10.61 -15.98
C ARG A 41 -2.02 -9.67 -16.67
N GLN A 42 -2.06 -8.39 -16.27
CA GLN A 42 -2.98 -7.39 -16.78
C GLN A 42 -2.25 -6.40 -17.69
N HIS A 43 -3.00 -5.74 -18.57
CA HIS A 43 -2.50 -4.58 -19.31
C HIS A 43 -2.68 -3.30 -18.49
N PHE A 44 -1.75 -2.37 -18.65
CA PHE A 44 -1.81 -1.05 -18.03
C PHE A 44 -2.25 0.00 -19.07
N PRO A 45 -2.92 1.08 -18.64
CA PRO A 45 -3.31 1.39 -17.27
C PRO A 45 -4.47 0.50 -16.78
N ARG A 46 -4.43 0.10 -15.49
CA ARG A 46 -5.50 -0.66 -14.86
C ARG A 46 -5.88 -0.05 -13.52
N PHE A 47 -7.15 -0.18 -13.13
CA PHE A 47 -7.61 0.30 -11.83
C PHE A 47 -6.95 -0.49 -10.69
N SER A 48 -6.55 0.25 -9.63
CA SER A 48 -6.19 -0.30 -8.32
C SER A 48 -6.66 0.67 -7.24
N ILE A 49 -6.83 0.18 -6.00
CA ILE A 49 -7.10 1.03 -4.84
C ILE A 49 -5.80 1.37 -4.09
N GLY A 50 -5.83 2.41 -3.22
CA GLY A 50 -4.67 2.90 -2.49
C GLY A 50 -4.08 4.17 -3.11
N GLU A 51 -4.89 5.23 -3.13
CA GLU A 51 -4.68 6.46 -3.91
C GLU A 51 -4.08 7.61 -3.09
N SER A 52 -3.96 7.44 -1.77
CA SER A 52 -3.38 8.44 -0.89
C SER A 52 -1.98 7.99 -0.45
N LEU A 53 -0.93 8.59 -1.02
CA LEU A 53 0.45 8.25 -0.68
C LEU A 53 0.87 8.85 0.67
N LEU A 54 1.97 8.35 1.23
CA LEU A 54 2.61 8.94 2.41
C LEU A 54 3.97 9.55 2.04
N PRO A 55 4.40 10.62 2.72
CA PRO A 55 5.63 11.34 2.40
C PRO A 55 6.88 10.48 2.31
N GLN A 56 7.04 9.47 3.15
CA GLN A 56 8.22 8.58 3.09
C GLN A 56 8.35 7.86 1.76
N SER A 57 7.23 7.63 1.04
CA SER A 57 7.26 7.01 -0.30
C SER A 57 8.11 7.80 -1.29
N MET A 58 8.20 9.13 -1.14
CA MET A 58 8.95 9.99 -2.05
C MET A 58 10.45 9.66 -2.08
N ALA A 59 11.03 9.29 -0.94
CA ALA A 59 12.44 8.89 -0.86
C ALA A 59 12.73 7.64 -1.71
N TYR A 60 11.85 6.65 -1.70
CA TYR A 60 12.02 5.44 -2.52
C TYR A 60 11.82 5.70 -4.01
N LEU A 61 10.89 6.60 -4.37
CA LEU A 61 10.70 7.02 -5.76
C LEU A 61 11.89 7.81 -6.28
N GLU A 62 12.50 8.66 -5.43
CA GLU A 62 13.71 9.41 -5.76
C GLU A 62 14.89 8.47 -6.00
N GLU A 63 15.13 7.52 -5.10
CA GLU A 63 16.19 6.50 -5.23
C GLU A 63 16.03 5.65 -6.48
N ALA A 64 14.78 5.27 -6.81
CA ALA A 64 14.46 4.52 -8.03
C ALA A 64 14.53 5.38 -9.31
N GLY A 65 14.76 6.70 -9.21
CA GLY A 65 14.80 7.62 -10.36
C GLY A 65 13.43 7.84 -11.02
N MET A 66 12.35 7.74 -10.24
CA MET A 66 10.95 7.85 -10.72
C MET A 66 10.26 9.13 -10.25
N LEU A 67 10.83 9.84 -9.26
CA LEU A 67 10.19 10.97 -8.61
C LEU A 67 9.81 12.08 -9.59
N GLN A 68 10.69 12.43 -10.52
CA GLN A 68 10.45 13.50 -11.49
C GLN A 68 9.21 13.23 -12.34
N ALA A 69 9.07 12.01 -12.86
CA ALA A 69 7.90 11.61 -13.65
C ALA A 69 6.59 11.67 -12.85
N VAL A 70 6.63 11.34 -11.55
CA VAL A 70 5.48 11.46 -10.64
C VAL A 70 5.12 12.93 -10.39
N VAL A 71 6.12 13.80 -10.20
CA VAL A 71 5.90 15.25 -10.03
C VAL A 71 5.27 15.87 -11.28
N GLU A 72 5.78 15.51 -12.47
CA GLU A 72 5.29 16.03 -13.76
C GLU A 72 3.89 15.55 -14.14
N ALA A 73 3.41 14.47 -13.54
CA ALA A 73 2.07 13.94 -13.79
C ALA A 73 0.93 14.83 -13.28
N GLY A 74 1.22 15.85 -12.46
CA GLY A 74 0.21 16.81 -12.01
C GLY A 74 -0.82 16.23 -11.04
N PHE A 75 -0.48 15.22 -10.27
CA PHE A 75 -1.33 14.66 -9.22
C PHE A 75 -1.67 15.70 -8.14
N GLN A 76 -2.77 15.46 -7.42
CA GLN A 76 -3.16 16.32 -6.30
C GLN A 76 -2.08 16.29 -5.21
N TYR A 77 -1.55 17.45 -4.86
CA TYR A 77 -0.58 17.61 -3.78
C TYR A 77 -1.17 17.18 -2.43
N LYS A 78 -0.36 16.56 -1.59
CA LYS A 78 -0.73 16.15 -0.24
C LYS A 78 0.33 16.51 0.79
N ASN A 79 -0.12 17.12 1.90
CA ASN A 79 0.73 17.47 3.04
C ASN A 79 0.20 16.97 4.40
N GLY A 80 -0.88 16.18 4.41
CA GLY A 80 -1.43 15.77 5.69
C GLY A 80 -2.65 14.87 5.64
N ALA A 81 -3.25 14.73 6.81
CA ALA A 81 -4.52 14.04 7.02
C ALA A 81 -5.43 14.87 7.93
N HIS A 82 -6.72 14.84 7.67
CA HIS A 82 -7.76 15.49 8.43
C HIS A 82 -8.74 14.44 8.95
N PHE A 83 -8.85 14.33 10.27
CA PHE A 83 -9.74 13.40 10.94
C PHE A 83 -10.97 14.13 11.45
N ILE A 84 -12.15 13.52 11.30
CA ILE A 84 -13.44 14.11 11.69
C ILE A 84 -14.26 13.06 12.45
N HIS A 85 -14.86 13.46 13.57
CA HIS A 85 -15.83 12.65 14.31
C HIS A 85 -16.82 13.56 15.04
N ARG A 86 -18.13 13.42 14.79
CA ARG A 86 -19.21 14.17 15.47
C ARG A 86 -18.96 15.69 15.52
N GLY A 87 -18.50 16.27 14.43
CA GLY A 87 -18.21 17.71 14.33
C GLY A 87 -16.87 18.14 14.96
N GLN A 88 -16.18 17.27 15.68
CA GLN A 88 -14.80 17.50 16.10
C GLN A 88 -13.87 17.24 14.92
N SER A 89 -12.81 18.02 14.80
CA SER A 89 -11.80 17.83 13.77
C SER A 89 -10.40 17.95 14.29
N SER A 90 -9.49 17.17 13.71
CA SER A 90 -8.06 17.19 14.02
C SER A 90 -7.25 17.00 12.75
N ALA A 91 -6.43 17.98 12.38
CA ALA A 91 -5.62 17.93 11.17
C ALA A 91 -4.14 17.80 11.51
N PHE A 92 -3.46 16.85 10.87
CA PHE A 92 -2.01 16.67 10.94
C PHE A 92 -1.39 17.23 9.66
N ASP A 93 -0.38 18.09 9.85
CA ASP A 93 0.50 18.54 8.77
C ASP A 93 1.77 17.70 8.80
N PHE A 94 2.02 16.93 7.77
CA PHE A 94 3.18 16.02 7.69
C PHE A 94 4.52 16.76 7.54
N ARG A 95 4.49 18.08 7.30
CA ARG A 95 5.68 18.92 7.33
C ARG A 95 6.12 19.19 8.78
N ASP A 96 5.16 19.20 9.73
CA ASP A 96 5.43 19.26 11.18
C ASP A 96 5.42 17.85 11.78
N LYS A 97 6.54 17.17 11.66
CA LYS A 97 6.75 15.80 12.13
C LYS A 97 8.09 15.63 12.84
N HIS A 98 8.20 14.57 13.64
CA HIS A 98 9.42 14.24 14.38
C HIS A 98 10.57 13.81 13.47
N SER A 99 10.30 12.88 12.57
CA SER A 99 11.30 12.27 11.70
C SER A 99 11.77 13.23 10.59
N PRO A 100 13.07 13.24 10.23
CA PRO A 100 13.57 14.01 9.10
C PRO A 100 13.06 13.46 7.75
N GLY A 101 13.29 14.19 6.65
CA GLY A 101 12.93 13.79 5.30
C GLY A 101 11.61 14.40 4.81
N TRP A 102 11.04 13.82 3.75
CA TRP A 102 9.87 14.34 3.05
C TRP A 102 8.68 14.58 3.98
N GLY A 103 8.05 15.75 3.84
CA GLY A 103 6.84 16.14 4.59
C GLY A 103 5.62 16.25 3.67
N THR A 104 5.79 16.02 2.37
CA THR A 104 4.77 16.17 1.34
C THR A 104 4.79 14.99 0.37
N THR A 105 3.67 14.78 -0.32
CA THR A 105 3.47 13.69 -1.27
C THR A 105 2.29 14.02 -2.19
N TYR A 106 1.65 13.01 -2.78
CA TYR A 106 0.54 13.15 -3.69
C TYR A 106 -0.62 12.22 -3.36
N GLN A 107 -1.81 12.63 -3.79
CA GLN A 107 -2.98 11.79 -3.94
C GLN A 107 -3.10 11.46 -5.42
N VAL A 108 -3.10 10.17 -5.76
CA VAL A 108 -2.86 9.70 -7.12
C VAL A 108 -3.97 8.78 -7.62
N GLU A 109 -4.33 8.92 -8.88
CA GLU A 109 -5.06 7.87 -9.58
C GLU A 109 -4.10 6.71 -9.87
N ARG A 110 -4.34 5.57 -9.23
CA ARG A 110 -3.43 4.42 -9.28
C ARG A 110 -3.22 3.87 -10.68
N ALA A 111 -4.22 3.96 -11.56
CA ALA A 111 -4.07 3.55 -12.95
C ALA A 111 -2.94 4.33 -13.66
N VAL A 112 -2.90 5.64 -13.45
CA VAL A 112 -1.87 6.53 -14.03
C VAL A 112 -0.55 6.40 -13.29
N PHE A 113 -0.58 6.39 -11.96
CA PHE A 113 0.61 6.28 -11.13
C PHE A 113 1.38 4.98 -11.38
N ASP A 114 0.69 3.83 -11.36
CA ASP A 114 1.32 2.54 -11.58
C ASP A 114 1.92 2.42 -12.99
N ASP A 115 1.23 2.96 -14.03
CA ASP A 115 1.72 2.98 -15.42
C ASP A 115 2.99 3.85 -15.55
N ILE A 116 3.04 5.01 -14.90
CA ILE A 116 4.24 5.84 -14.86
C ILE A 116 5.42 5.08 -14.27
N LEU A 117 5.23 4.43 -13.11
CA LEU A 117 6.30 3.72 -12.45
C LEU A 117 6.87 2.58 -13.30
N ILE A 118 6.00 1.74 -13.88
CA ILE A 118 6.48 0.61 -14.66
C ILE A 118 7.13 1.05 -15.98
N ARG A 119 6.66 2.13 -16.60
CA ARG A 119 7.31 2.72 -17.78
C ARG A 119 8.70 3.29 -17.44
N CYS A 120 8.85 3.93 -16.28
CA CYS A 120 10.16 4.37 -15.80
C CYS A 120 11.13 3.18 -15.62
N ALA A 121 10.66 2.05 -15.05
CA ALA A 121 11.48 0.86 -14.93
C ALA A 121 11.87 0.27 -16.30
N ALA A 122 10.95 0.24 -17.26
CA ALA A 122 11.21 -0.21 -18.62
C ALA A 122 12.22 0.71 -19.34
N GLN A 123 12.10 2.02 -19.19
CA GLN A 123 13.06 3.00 -19.73
C GLN A 123 14.48 2.82 -19.13
N GLN A 124 14.57 2.34 -17.88
CA GLN A 124 15.84 1.98 -17.23
C GLN A 124 16.34 0.59 -17.66
N GLY A 125 15.66 -0.09 -18.60
CA GLY A 125 16.07 -1.33 -19.22
C GLY A 125 15.50 -2.61 -18.58
N ALA A 126 14.47 -2.54 -17.73
CA ALA A 126 13.73 -3.72 -17.30
C ALA A 126 12.88 -4.26 -18.47
N GLU A 127 12.93 -5.56 -18.72
CA GLU A 127 11.98 -6.19 -19.63
C GLU A 127 10.64 -6.33 -18.92
N VAL A 128 9.56 -5.81 -19.51
CA VAL A 128 8.21 -5.89 -18.94
C VAL A 128 7.29 -6.62 -19.93
N ARG A 129 6.63 -7.67 -19.45
CA ARG A 129 5.66 -8.45 -20.23
C ARG A 129 4.29 -8.36 -19.59
N PHE A 130 3.38 -7.68 -20.26
CA PHE A 130 1.96 -7.66 -19.92
C PHE A 130 1.23 -8.83 -20.54
N GLY A 131 0.13 -9.29 -19.93
CA GLY A 131 -0.61 -10.47 -20.37
C GLY A 131 0.09 -11.80 -20.03
N HIS A 132 1.08 -11.79 -19.13
CA HIS A 132 1.83 -12.98 -18.75
C HIS A 132 1.57 -13.36 -17.28
N ALA A 133 1.05 -14.56 -17.06
CA ALA A 133 0.69 -15.08 -15.75
C ALA A 133 1.63 -16.21 -15.31
N VAL A 134 2.16 -16.11 -14.09
CA VAL A 134 2.90 -17.21 -13.46
C VAL A 134 1.91 -18.25 -12.94
N ARG A 135 2.11 -19.52 -13.32
CA ARG A 135 1.26 -20.65 -12.97
C ARG A 135 1.89 -21.58 -11.94
N ALA A 136 3.21 -21.69 -11.96
CA ALA A 136 3.95 -22.49 -11.00
C ALA A 136 5.31 -21.83 -10.70
N MET A 137 5.86 -22.14 -9.55
CA MET A 137 7.24 -21.86 -9.20
C MET A 137 7.87 -23.11 -8.60
N HIS A 138 9.00 -23.49 -9.17
CA HIS A 138 9.86 -24.54 -8.64
C HIS A 138 11.03 -23.86 -7.92
N PRO A 139 11.05 -23.85 -6.58
CA PRO A 139 12.17 -23.29 -5.83
C PRO A 139 13.48 -24.02 -6.18
N GLY A 140 14.57 -23.26 -6.21
CA GLY A 140 15.88 -23.88 -6.43
C GLY A 140 16.28 -24.78 -5.25
N GLU A 141 16.47 -26.07 -5.51
CA GLU A 141 16.98 -27.03 -4.53
C GLU A 141 18.48 -27.28 -4.77
N ASN A 142 19.23 -27.52 -3.69
CA ASN A 142 20.64 -27.88 -3.75
C ASN A 142 21.54 -26.94 -4.59
N GLY A 143 21.23 -25.62 -4.56
CA GLY A 143 22.00 -24.64 -5.31
C GLY A 143 21.54 -24.41 -6.75
N SER A 144 20.48 -25.09 -7.21
CA SER A 144 19.83 -24.76 -8.49
C SER A 144 19.05 -23.46 -8.41
N LYS A 145 18.80 -22.82 -9.55
CA LYS A 145 18.02 -21.59 -9.64
C LYS A 145 16.51 -21.89 -9.64
N PRO A 146 15.69 -20.98 -9.06
CA PRO A 146 14.24 -21.09 -9.20
C PRO A 146 13.80 -20.98 -10.66
N VAL A 147 12.73 -21.72 -11.00
CA VAL A 147 12.11 -21.71 -12.33
C VAL A 147 10.63 -21.37 -12.20
N LEU A 148 10.19 -20.39 -12.98
CA LEU A 148 8.77 -20.04 -13.12
C LEU A 148 8.18 -20.66 -14.38
N GLU A 149 7.00 -21.26 -14.27
CA GLU A 149 6.18 -21.60 -15.42
C GLU A 149 5.24 -20.43 -15.72
N VAL A 150 5.33 -19.91 -16.93
CA VAL A 150 4.61 -18.71 -17.36
C VAL A 150 3.74 -19.05 -18.55
N ILE A 151 2.55 -18.46 -18.58
CA ILE A 151 1.62 -18.57 -19.71
C ILE A 151 1.27 -17.16 -20.20
N ASP A 152 1.28 -16.97 -21.50
CA ASP A 152 0.84 -15.74 -22.14
C ASP A 152 -0.67 -15.75 -22.44
N GLU A 153 -1.20 -14.65 -23.00
CA GLU A 153 -2.63 -14.52 -23.34
C GLU A 153 -3.08 -15.46 -24.48
N ALA A 154 -2.16 -16.02 -25.25
CA ALA A 154 -2.43 -16.99 -26.31
C ALA A 154 -2.27 -18.45 -25.82
N ASP A 155 -2.21 -18.64 -24.47
CA ASP A 155 -1.99 -19.93 -23.83
C ASP A 155 -0.65 -20.62 -24.19
N HIS A 156 0.35 -19.85 -24.64
CA HIS A 156 1.68 -20.40 -24.85
C HIS A 156 2.44 -20.45 -23.54
N ALA A 157 2.85 -21.64 -23.15
CA ALA A 157 3.64 -21.86 -21.97
C ALA A 157 5.16 -21.75 -22.25
N TYR A 158 5.91 -21.15 -21.32
CA TYR A 158 7.36 -21.11 -21.35
C TYR A 158 7.94 -21.05 -19.92
N GLU A 159 9.24 -21.29 -19.80
CA GLU A 159 9.93 -21.27 -18.52
C GLU A 159 10.83 -20.05 -18.39
N VAL A 160 10.89 -19.50 -17.17
CA VAL A 160 11.83 -18.45 -16.76
C VAL A 160 12.67 -18.97 -15.62
N GLU A 161 13.97 -19.14 -15.87
CA GLU A 161 14.96 -19.41 -14.85
C GLU A 161 15.55 -18.10 -14.35
N ALA A 162 15.55 -17.86 -13.05
CA ALA A 162 16.10 -16.66 -12.46
C ALA A 162 17.08 -17.00 -11.32
N HIS A 163 18.02 -16.10 -10.98
CA HIS A 163 18.80 -16.29 -9.75
C HIS A 163 17.90 -16.04 -8.52
N PHE A 164 16.91 -15.17 -8.65
CA PHE A 164 15.97 -14.87 -7.58
C PHE A 164 14.61 -14.42 -8.13
N VAL A 165 13.54 -14.62 -7.36
CA VAL A 165 12.17 -14.23 -7.71
C VAL A 165 11.63 -13.26 -6.66
N PHE A 166 11.12 -12.11 -7.09
CA PHE A 166 10.31 -11.24 -6.25
C PHE A 166 8.83 -11.39 -6.56
N ASP A 167 8.02 -11.73 -5.57
CA ASP A 167 6.57 -11.65 -5.69
C ASP A 167 6.07 -10.28 -5.26
N ALA A 168 5.75 -9.44 -6.23
CA ALA A 168 5.14 -8.11 -6.08
C ALA A 168 3.69 -8.09 -6.59
N SER A 169 3.02 -9.25 -6.63
CA SER A 169 1.67 -9.43 -7.20
C SER A 169 0.55 -8.77 -6.39
N GLY A 170 0.88 -8.15 -5.25
CA GLY A 170 -0.07 -7.44 -4.40
C GLY A 170 -1.19 -8.35 -3.91
N PHE A 171 -2.45 -7.96 -4.12
CA PHE A 171 -3.61 -8.80 -3.78
C PHE A 171 -3.71 -10.10 -4.61
N GLY A 172 -2.91 -10.25 -5.66
CA GLY A 172 -2.77 -11.50 -6.41
C GLY A 172 -2.17 -12.63 -5.59
N ARG A 173 -1.23 -12.30 -4.65
CA ARG A 173 -0.61 -13.25 -3.71
C ARG A 173 -0.17 -14.55 -4.41
N VAL A 174 0.61 -14.39 -5.49
CA VAL A 174 0.91 -15.52 -6.40
C VAL A 174 1.75 -16.57 -5.68
N LEU A 175 2.92 -16.22 -5.16
CA LEU A 175 3.76 -17.19 -4.45
C LEU A 175 3.17 -17.68 -3.13
N PRO A 176 2.51 -16.83 -2.29
CA PRO A 176 1.81 -17.35 -1.12
C PRO A 176 0.86 -18.49 -1.41
N ARG A 177 0.09 -18.42 -2.52
CA ARG A 177 -0.82 -19.48 -2.93
C ARG A 177 -0.10 -20.68 -3.53
N LEU A 178 0.87 -20.44 -4.43
CA LEU A 178 1.61 -21.52 -5.10
C LEU A 178 2.46 -22.35 -4.13
N LEU A 179 2.99 -21.69 -3.08
CA LEU A 179 3.90 -22.31 -2.12
C LEU A 179 3.23 -22.60 -0.76
N ASN A 180 1.90 -22.45 -0.65
CA ASN A 180 1.13 -22.67 0.59
C ASN A 180 1.67 -21.89 1.80
N LEU A 181 1.98 -20.59 1.60
CA LEU A 181 2.53 -19.71 2.64
C LEU A 181 1.46 -18.86 3.35
N GLU A 182 0.20 -18.95 2.93
CA GLU A 182 -0.87 -18.14 3.52
C GLU A 182 -1.08 -18.50 4.98
N ALA A 183 -1.09 -17.49 5.85
CA ALA A 183 -1.31 -17.62 7.28
C ALA A 183 -2.57 -16.83 7.72
N PRO A 184 -3.25 -17.26 8.79
CA PRO A 184 -4.36 -16.49 9.33
C PRO A 184 -3.96 -15.08 9.72
N THR A 185 -4.79 -14.11 9.38
CA THR A 185 -4.63 -12.74 9.88
C THR A 185 -5.29 -12.60 11.24
N ARG A 186 -4.72 -11.74 12.11
CA ARG A 186 -5.35 -11.36 13.39
C ARG A 186 -6.29 -10.15 13.23
N MET A 187 -6.25 -9.51 12.06
CA MET A 187 -7.11 -8.36 11.78
C MET A 187 -8.55 -8.80 11.56
N PRO A 188 -9.54 -8.06 12.06
CA PRO A 188 -10.95 -8.37 11.81
C PRO A 188 -11.27 -8.31 10.31
N THR A 189 -12.21 -9.14 9.86
CA THR A 189 -12.65 -9.15 8.47
C THR A 189 -13.40 -7.87 8.15
N ARG A 190 -12.77 -6.99 7.39
CA ARG A 190 -13.32 -5.71 6.94
C ARG A 190 -13.59 -5.74 5.44
N ALA A 191 -14.51 -4.89 5.04
CA ALA A 191 -14.80 -4.60 3.64
C ALA A 191 -14.83 -3.10 3.39
N ALA A 192 -14.70 -2.71 2.13
CA ALA A 192 -14.90 -1.35 1.68
C ALA A 192 -15.83 -1.33 0.46
N ILE A 193 -16.72 -0.35 0.41
CA ILE A 193 -17.44 0.05 -0.80
C ILE A 193 -17.00 1.47 -1.18
N PHE A 194 -16.71 1.71 -2.47
CA PHE A 194 -16.07 2.96 -2.87
C PHE A 194 -16.29 3.28 -4.34
N SER A 195 -16.11 4.56 -4.67
CA SER A 195 -16.14 5.08 -6.04
C SER A 195 -15.32 6.37 -6.16
N HIS A 196 -15.23 6.91 -7.36
CA HIS A 196 -14.83 8.29 -7.60
C HIS A 196 -16.07 9.16 -7.82
N VAL A 197 -16.00 10.42 -7.38
CA VAL A 197 -17.04 11.42 -7.59
C VAL A 197 -16.45 12.67 -8.23
N GLN A 198 -17.30 13.40 -9.00
CA GLN A 198 -17.04 14.78 -9.32
C GLN A 198 -17.51 15.59 -8.11
N ASP A 199 -16.57 16.02 -7.28
CA ASP A 199 -16.92 16.51 -5.94
C ASP A 199 -17.58 17.90 -5.95
N GLY A 200 -17.24 18.76 -6.91
CA GLY A 200 -17.85 20.10 -7.02
C GLY A 200 -17.63 20.99 -5.80
N ILE A 201 -16.72 20.65 -4.91
CA ILE A 201 -16.48 21.37 -3.66
C ILE A 201 -15.89 22.76 -3.98
N PRO A 202 -16.51 23.86 -3.53
CA PRO A 202 -15.97 25.19 -3.76
C PRO A 202 -14.58 25.37 -3.15
N ALA A 203 -13.75 26.15 -3.81
CA ALA A 203 -12.42 26.48 -3.32
C ALA A 203 -12.50 27.11 -1.90
N GLY A 204 -11.63 26.64 -0.99
CA GLY A 204 -11.58 27.13 0.39
C GLY A 204 -12.58 26.48 1.37
N THR A 205 -13.48 25.62 0.89
CA THR A 205 -14.41 24.88 1.77
C THR A 205 -13.69 23.78 2.55
N THR A 206 -12.77 23.08 1.91
CA THR A 206 -11.94 22.02 2.51
C THR A 206 -10.48 22.20 2.11
N ASP A 207 -9.57 21.66 2.92
CA ASP A 207 -8.15 21.58 2.56
C ASP A 207 -7.91 20.35 1.66
N ARG A 208 -7.93 20.54 0.36
CA ARG A 208 -7.69 19.48 -0.64
C ARG A 208 -6.29 18.86 -0.57
N ASN A 209 -5.37 19.48 0.18
CA ASN A 209 -4.03 18.93 0.39
C ASN A 209 -3.98 17.87 1.51
N LYS A 210 -5.12 17.49 2.04
CA LYS A 210 -5.26 16.46 3.06
C LYS A 210 -6.30 15.41 2.66
N ILE A 211 -5.98 14.14 2.91
CA ILE A 211 -7.03 13.12 2.95
C ILE A 211 -7.97 13.44 4.13
N CYS A 212 -9.27 13.33 3.92
CA CYS A 212 -10.25 13.37 5.00
C CYS A 212 -10.60 11.93 5.42
N VAL A 213 -10.49 11.64 6.71
CA VAL A 213 -10.91 10.39 7.35
C VAL A 213 -12.00 10.75 8.36
N ALA A 214 -13.24 10.41 8.04
CA ALA A 214 -14.38 10.67 8.92
C ALA A 214 -14.84 9.36 9.58
N THR A 215 -15.16 9.42 10.87
CA THR A 215 -15.73 8.30 11.62
C THR A 215 -17.24 8.42 11.66
N HIS A 216 -17.95 7.31 11.45
CA HIS A 216 -19.40 7.26 11.53
C HIS A 216 -19.88 7.80 12.90
N PRO A 217 -20.93 8.63 12.96
CA PRO A 217 -21.32 9.32 14.18
C PRO A 217 -21.72 8.39 15.33
N GLU A 218 -22.23 7.19 15.04
CA GLU A 218 -22.69 6.22 16.05
C GLU A 218 -21.75 5.01 16.19
N ARG A 219 -20.97 4.69 15.15
CA ARG A 219 -20.14 3.48 15.07
C ARG A 219 -18.69 3.84 14.84
N ARG A 220 -17.87 3.81 15.87
CA ARG A 220 -16.44 4.17 15.80
C ARG A 220 -15.60 3.21 14.94
N ASP A 221 -16.09 2.04 14.68
CA ASP A 221 -15.48 1.00 13.83
C ASP A 221 -15.84 1.14 12.35
N VAL A 222 -16.76 2.04 11.99
CA VAL A 222 -17.12 2.40 10.62
C VAL A 222 -16.53 3.77 10.29
N TRP A 223 -15.81 3.85 9.17
CA TRP A 223 -15.17 5.09 8.79
C TRP A 223 -15.20 5.32 7.27
N PHE A 224 -15.02 6.56 6.88
CA PHE A 224 -15.08 7.03 5.51
C PHE A 224 -13.75 7.66 5.13
N TRP A 225 -13.41 7.57 3.86
CA TRP A 225 -12.39 8.41 3.27
C TRP A 225 -12.98 9.34 2.22
N MET A 226 -12.41 10.54 2.12
CA MET A 226 -12.50 11.41 0.96
C MET A 226 -11.07 11.82 0.61
N ILE A 227 -10.60 11.35 -0.55
CA ILE A 227 -9.25 11.60 -1.08
C ILE A 227 -9.42 12.55 -2.26
N PRO A 228 -9.15 13.85 -2.10
CA PRO A 228 -9.17 14.78 -3.22
C PRO A 228 -8.17 14.35 -4.30
N LEU A 229 -8.62 14.36 -5.54
CA LEU A 229 -7.82 14.07 -6.72
C LEU A 229 -7.74 15.32 -7.61
N ALA A 230 -6.84 15.30 -8.58
CA ALA A 230 -6.75 16.41 -9.55
C ALA A 230 -8.04 16.57 -10.36
N GLY A 231 -8.32 17.80 -10.81
CA GLY A 231 -9.49 18.10 -11.66
C GLY A 231 -10.83 18.14 -10.92
N GLY A 232 -10.87 18.46 -9.61
CA GLY A 232 -12.12 18.58 -8.85
C GLY A 232 -12.83 17.25 -8.62
N ARG A 233 -12.09 16.16 -8.62
CA ARG A 233 -12.57 14.81 -8.33
C ARG A 233 -12.13 14.39 -6.94
N SER A 234 -12.83 13.42 -6.37
CA SER A 234 -12.44 12.77 -5.11
C SER A 234 -12.71 11.28 -5.18
N SER A 235 -11.80 10.48 -4.63
CA SER A 235 -12.07 9.08 -4.28
C SER A 235 -12.81 9.09 -2.94
N VAL A 236 -13.91 8.36 -2.86
CA VAL A 236 -14.73 8.27 -1.66
C VAL A 236 -15.08 6.83 -1.35
N GLY A 237 -15.10 6.47 -0.08
CA GLY A 237 -15.48 5.13 0.32
C GLY A 237 -15.81 5.01 1.79
N CYS A 238 -16.41 3.88 2.13
CA CYS A 238 -16.76 3.50 3.49
C CYS A 238 -16.15 2.13 3.81
N VAL A 239 -15.54 2.03 4.98
CA VAL A 239 -14.99 0.78 5.53
C VAL A 239 -15.76 0.40 6.77
N ALA A 240 -16.14 -0.87 6.85
CA ALA A 240 -16.82 -1.45 8.00
C ALA A 240 -16.59 -2.97 8.08
N GLU A 241 -17.21 -3.63 9.05
CA GLU A 241 -17.37 -5.08 9.01
C GLU A 241 -18.06 -5.52 7.73
N ALA A 242 -17.62 -6.64 7.15
CA ALA A 242 -18.12 -7.11 5.87
C ALA A 242 -19.66 -7.24 5.86
N SER A 243 -20.25 -7.78 6.92
CA SER A 243 -21.70 -7.94 7.07
C SER A 243 -22.48 -6.62 7.05
N PHE A 244 -21.88 -5.51 7.51
CA PHE A 244 -22.51 -4.19 7.50
C PHE A 244 -22.62 -3.58 6.09
N LEU A 245 -21.67 -3.92 5.21
CA LEU A 245 -21.61 -3.42 3.83
C LEU A 245 -22.18 -4.41 2.81
N GLU A 246 -22.56 -5.60 3.23
CA GLU A 246 -23.06 -6.65 2.34
C GLU A 246 -24.41 -6.27 1.76
N VAL A 247 -24.43 -5.99 0.46
CA VAL A 247 -25.62 -5.73 -0.35
C VAL A 247 -25.38 -6.26 -1.77
N PRO A 248 -26.46 -6.57 -2.55
CA PRO A 248 -26.33 -6.86 -3.96
C PRO A 248 -25.58 -5.76 -4.72
N GLU A 249 -24.89 -6.11 -5.80
CA GLU A 249 -24.11 -5.14 -6.58
C GLU A 249 -24.95 -3.95 -7.07
N SER A 250 -26.19 -4.21 -7.46
CA SER A 250 -27.15 -3.19 -7.89
C SER A 250 -27.53 -2.18 -6.79
N GLU A 251 -27.32 -2.49 -5.52
CA GLU A 251 -27.66 -1.64 -4.38
C GLU A 251 -26.45 -0.93 -3.78
N ARG A 252 -25.23 -1.23 -4.22
CA ARG A 252 -24.00 -0.64 -3.66
C ARG A 252 -23.95 0.87 -3.77
N GLU A 253 -24.42 1.43 -4.88
CA GLU A 253 -24.48 2.88 -5.07
C GLU A 253 -25.42 3.54 -4.04
N ALA A 254 -26.63 3.02 -3.90
CA ALA A 254 -27.59 3.53 -2.93
C ALA A 254 -27.05 3.42 -1.50
N LYS A 255 -26.41 2.29 -1.17
CA LYS A 255 -25.80 2.04 0.14
C LYS A 255 -24.70 3.06 0.44
N LEU A 256 -23.74 3.25 -0.48
CA LEU A 256 -22.63 4.21 -0.27
C LEU A 256 -23.15 5.62 -0.13
N ARG A 257 -24.10 6.03 -0.99
CA ARG A 257 -24.71 7.37 -0.95
C ARG A 257 -25.43 7.62 0.38
N MET A 258 -26.24 6.67 0.83
CA MET A 258 -26.93 6.73 2.12
C MET A 258 -25.94 6.92 3.28
N LEU A 259 -24.87 6.11 3.32
CA LEU A 259 -23.85 6.18 4.37
C LEU A 259 -23.12 7.52 4.37
N ILE A 260 -22.74 8.05 3.20
CA ILE A 260 -22.10 9.38 3.08
C ILE A 260 -23.05 10.48 3.58
N GLN A 261 -24.35 10.41 3.23
CA GLN A 261 -25.34 11.40 3.68
C GLN A 261 -25.59 11.37 5.19
N GLN A 262 -25.38 10.25 5.84
CA GLN A 262 -25.49 10.10 7.31
C GLN A 262 -24.28 10.70 8.06
N GLU A 263 -23.14 10.91 7.38
CA GLU A 263 -21.96 11.54 7.99
C GLU A 263 -22.10 13.07 7.89
N PRO A 264 -22.21 13.80 9.04
CA PRO A 264 -22.58 15.22 9.05
C PRO A 264 -21.60 16.15 8.32
N SER A 265 -20.35 15.77 8.19
CA SER A 265 -19.33 16.60 7.53
C SER A 265 -19.17 16.28 6.04
N LEU A 266 -19.36 15.03 5.63
CA LEU A 266 -19.23 14.59 4.24
C LEU A 266 -20.53 14.73 3.44
N GLY A 267 -21.68 14.48 4.09
CA GLY A 267 -22.99 14.56 3.46
C GLY A 267 -23.24 15.87 2.71
N PRO A 268 -23.04 17.03 3.35
CA PRO A 268 -23.19 18.34 2.68
C PRO A 268 -22.19 18.57 1.54
N LEU A 269 -21.00 17.97 1.58
CA LEU A 269 -19.94 18.18 0.60
C LEU A 269 -20.14 17.32 -0.65
N ILE A 270 -20.41 16.03 -0.46
CA ILE A 270 -20.34 15.01 -1.54
C ILE A 270 -21.54 14.05 -1.58
N GLY A 271 -22.52 14.19 -0.65
CA GLY A 271 -23.66 13.27 -0.57
C GLY A 271 -24.52 13.20 -1.84
N ASN A 272 -24.53 14.27 -2.64
CA ASN A 272 -25.24 14.35 -3.92
C ASN A 272 -24.28 14.39 -5.13
N ALA A 273 -22.97 14.25 -4.93
CA ALA A 273 -22.00 14.28 -6.00
C ALA A 273 -22.21 13.10 -6.98
N PRO A 274 -22.09 13.31 -8.30
CA PRO A 274 -22.24 12.23 -9.26
C PRO A 274 -21.05 11.24 -9.16
N PHE A 275 -21.35 9.95 -9.13
CA PHE A 275 -20.32 8.92 -9.23
C PHE A 275 -19.77 8.87 -10.66
N LEU A 276 -18.46 8.80 -10.79
CA LEU A 276 -17.73 8.76 -12.06
C LEU A 276 -17.44 7.34 -12.52
N MET A 277 -17.64 6.36 -11.65
CA MET A 277 -17.48 4.94 -11.94
C MET A 277 -18.45 4.13 -11.07
N PRO A 278 -18.79 2.88 -11.45
CA PRO A 278 -19.60 2.01 -10.61
C PRO A 278 -18.99 1.83 -9.21
N VAL A 279 -19.86 1.78 -8.19
CA VAL A 279 -19.40 1.52 -6.82
C VAL A 279 -18.83 0.11 -6.72
N ARG A 280 -17.57 0.04 -6.36
CA ARG A 280 -16.81 -1.21 -6.20
C ARG A 280 -16.85 -1.68 -4.77
N HIS A 281 -16.59 -2.96 -4.60
CA HIS A 281 -16.47 -3.62 -3.31
C HIS A 281 -15.15 -4.37 -3.24
N ILE A 282 -14.48 -4.30 -2.10
CA ILE A 282 -13.36 -5.15 -1.74
C ILE A 282 -13.54 -5.63 -0.31
N GLY A 283 -13.39 -6.93 -0.06
CA GLY A 283 -13.53 -7.50 1.27
C GLY A 283 -12.45 -8.52 1.58
N GLY A 284 -12.20 -8.76 2.86
CA GLY A 284 -11.20 -9.73 3.31
C GLY A 284 -9.77 -9.38 2.85
N TYR A 285 -9.45 -8.11 2.75
CA TYR A 285 -8.18 -7.65 2.21
C TYR A 285 -7.00 -7.82 3.17
N ALA A 286 -7.25 -7.88 4.48
CA ALA A 286 -6.18 -8.16 5.44
C ALA A 286 -5.63 -9.57 5.21
N ALA A 287 -4.32 -9.67 5.07
CA ALA A 287 -3.64 -10.90 4.70
C ALA A 287 -2.29 -11.02 5.41
N ASN A 288 -1.88 -12.23 5.69
CA ASN A 288 -0.62 -12.57 6.33
C ASN A 288 0.02 -13.81 5.69
N VAL A 289 1.30 -14.00 5.93
CA VAL A 289 2.08 -15.17 5.50
C VAL A 289 2.94 -15.70 6.65
N GLU A 290 3.27 -16.98 6.58
CA GLU A 290 4.17 -17.62 7.55
C GLU A 290 5.58 -17.03 7.49
N ARG A 291 6.05 -16.66 6.28
CA ARG A 291 7.40 -16.12 6.03
C ARG A 291 7.40 -15.20 4.81
N LEU A 292 8.23 -14.17 4.85
CA LEU A 292 8.35 -13.19 3.77
C LEU A 292 9.42 -13.55 2.73
N HIS A 293 10.21 -14.57 2.96
CA HIS A 293 11.26 -15.04 2.06
C HIS A 293 11.50 -16.55 2.19
N GLY A 294 12.19 -17.12 1.23
CA GLY A 294 12.64 -18.50 1.23
C GLY A 294 13.72 -18.73 0.18
N PRO A 295 14.11 -19.99 -0.07
CA PRO A 295 15.12 -20.30 -1.07
C PRO A 295 14.73 -19.74 -2.44
N GLY A 296 15.51 -18.75 -2.93
CA GLY A 296 15.33 -18.15 -4.24
C GLY A 296 14.14 -17.19 -4.40
N TYR A 297 13.45 -16.76 -3.34
CA TYR A 297 12.35 -15.80 -3.46
C TYR A 297 12.18 -14.88 -2.24
N ALA A 298 11.53 -13.74 -2.47
CA ALA A 298 10.98 -12.87 -1.42
C ALA A 298 9.62 -12.27 -1.85
N LEU A 299 8.75 -12.00 -0.87
CA LEU A 299 7.42 -11.44 -1.05
C LEU A 299 7.46 -9.94 -0.76
N LEU A 300 6.94 -9.10 -1.67
CA LEU A 300 6.97 -7.65 -1.56
C LEU A 300 5.56 -7.08 -1.33
N GLY A 301 5.46 -6.11 -0.44
CA GLY A 301 4.21 -5.40 -0.17
C GLY A 301 3.05 -6.35 0.16
N ASN A 302 1.89 -6.11 -0.47
CA ASN A 302 0.67 -6.88 -0.17
C ASN A 302 0.74 -8.36 -0.56
N ALA A 303 1.73 -8.79 -1.36
CA ALA A 303 1.97 -10.22 -1.58
C ALA A 303 2.41 -10.89 -0.28
N GLY A 304 3.17 -10.20 0.58
CA GLY A 304 3.52 -10.64 1.92
C GLY A 304 2.42 -10.38 2.94
N GLU A 305 2.15 -9.12 3.21
CA GLU A 305 1.21 -8.72 4.26
C GLU A 305 0.46 -7.44 3.88
N PHE A 306 -0.84 -7.39 4.22
CA PHE A 306 -1.66 -6.19 4.17
C PHE A 306 -2.46 -6.06 5.45
N LEU A 307 -2.48 -4.87 6.01
CA LEU A 307 -3.19 -4.56 7.26
C LEU A 307 -4.57 -3.98 6.99
N ASP A 308 -4.62 -2.66 6.77
CA ASP A 308 -5.85 -1.88 6.64
C ASP A 308 -5.56 -0.56 5.90
N PRO A 309 -6.52 -0.01 5.15
CA PRO A 309 -6.29 1.22 4.38
C PRO A 309 -6.32 2.51 5.20
N VAL A 310 -6.72 2.50 6.49
CA VAL A 310 -7.04 3.71 7.27
C VAL A 310 -5.90 4.73 7.35
N PHE A 311 -4.65 4.28 7.40
CA PHE A 311 -3.48 5.18 7.44
C PHE A 311 -2.70 5.24 6.13
N SER A 312 -3.28 4.76 5.03
CA SER A 312 -2.66 4.84 3.69
C SER A 312 -1.28 4.18 3.59
N SER A 313 -0.96 3.22 4.46
CA SER A 313 0.39 2.64 4.61
C SER A 313 0.80 1.67 3.50
N GLY A 314 -0.15 1.11 2.75
CA GLY A 314 0.09 -0.02 1.84
C GLY A 314 1.15 0.25 0.77
N VAL A 315 1.11 1.39 0.08
CA VAL A 315 2.13 1.74 -0.92
C VAL A 315 3.49 1.97 -0.26
N THR A 316 3.54 2.64 0.88
CA THR A 316 4.81 2.88 1.60
C THR A 316 5.47 1.57 2.04
N ILE A 317 4.68 0.62 2.57
CA ILE A 317 5.18 -0.72 2.92
C ILE A 317 5.69 -1.44 1.66
N ALA A 318 4.95 -1.34 0.55
CA ALA A 318 5.34 -1.95 -0.72
C ALA A 318 6.69 -1.41 -1.24
N LEU A 319 6.88 -0.08 -1.22
CA LEU A 319 8.13 0.55 -1.64
C LEU A 319 9.29 0.23 -0.69
N ARG A 320 9.03 0.24 0.63
CA ARG A 320 10.05 -0.15 1.62
C ARG A 320 10.47 -1.60 1.45
N SER A 321 9.52 -2.51 1.22
CA SER A 321 9.85 -3.93 0.98
C SER A 321 10.71 -4.11 -0.27
N ALA A 322 10.39 -3.40 -1.36
CA ALA A 322 11.19 -3.42 -2.59
C ALA A 322 12.63 -2.93 -2.33
N HIS A 323 12.76 -1.79 -1.64
CA HIS A 323 14.06 -1.22 -1.27
C HIS A 323 14.91 -2.19 -0.46
N LEU A 324 14.38 -2.73 0.65
CA LEU A 324 15.10 -3.67 1.51
C LEU A 324 15.47 -4.98 0.77
N ALA A 325 14.52 -5.54 0.01
CA ALA A 325 14.75 -6.78 -0.71
C ALA A 325 15.83 -6.62 -1.80
N VAL A 326 15.82 -5.49 -2.53
CA VAL A 326 16.85 -5.22 -3.55
C VAL A 326 18.22 -5.00 -2.92
N GLN A 327 18.32 -4.26 -1.82
CA GLN A 327 19.59 -4.09 -1.10
C GLN A 327 20.13 -5.45 -0.62
N THR A 328 19.27 -6.27 -0.03
CA THR A 328 19.63 -7.61 0.47
C THR A 328 20.09 -8.51 -0.68
N LEU A 329 19.33 -8.53 -1.79
CA LEU A 329 19.66 -9.38 -2.93
C LEU A 329 20.94 -8.94 -3.64
N ASN A 330 21.20 -7.64 -3.80
CA ASN A 330 22.43 -7.18 -4.43
C ASN A 330 23.67 -7.64 -3.68
N ARG A 331 23.66 -7.55 -2.34
CA ARG A 331 24.75 -8.09 -1.51
C ARG A 331 24.95 -9.60 -1.73
N GLN A 332 23.85 -10.36 -1.79
CA GLN A 332 23.91 -11.80 -2.08
C GLN A 332 24.48 -12.10 -3.48
N LEU A 333 24.03 -11.34 -4.51
CA LEU A 333 24.50 -11.53 -5.89
C LEU A 333 25.96 -11.09 -6.07
N ASP A 334 26.46 -10.19 -5.21
CA ASP A 334 27.87 -9.79 -5.15
C ASP A 334 28.74 -10.78 -4.34
N GLY A 335 28.16 -11.89 -3.87
CA GLY A 335 28.87 -13.00 -3.22
C GLY A 335 28.89 -12.96 -1.70
N GLU A 336 28.16 -12.03 -1.05
CA GLU A 336 28.02 -12.05 0.41
C GLU A 336 27.08 -13.19 0.85
N GLN A 337 27.41 -13.81 1.99
CA GLN A 337 26.44 -14.64 2.70
C GLN A 337 25.49 -13.74 3.48
N VAL A 338 24.23 -13.66 3.05
CA VAL A 338 23.23 -12.77 3.63
C VAL A 338 22.19 -13.57 4.41
N ASP A 339 21.96 -13.18 5.67
CA ASP A 339 20.81 -13.61 6.43
C ASP A 339 19.60 -12.76 6.04
N TRP A 340 18.69 -13.30 5.23
CA TRP A 340 17.46 -12.64 4.78
C TRP A 340 16.51 -12.30 5.93
N SER A 341 16.50 -13.09 7.00
CA SER A 341 15.69 -12.77 8.17
C SER A 341 16.18 -11.47 8.82
N ALA A 342 17.48 -11.36 9.07
CA ALA A 342 18.07 -10.18 9.69
C ALA A 342 18.09 -8.94 8.77
N ALA A 343 18.29 -9.15 7.45
CA ALA A 343 18.46 -8.04 6.49
C ALA A 343 17.14 -7.56 5.88
N TYR A 344 16.11 -8.40 5.81
CA TYR A 344 14.84 -8.12 5.13
C TYR A 344 13.62 -8.27 6.06
N ASP A 345 13.38 -9.49 6.62
CA ASP A 345 12.13 -9.80 7.32
C ASP A 345 11.99 -8.96 8.61
N VAL A 346 12.94 -9.05 9.50
CA VAL A 346 12.90 -8.33 10.80
C VAL A 346 12.81 -6.82 10.61
N PRO A 347 13.64 -6.15 9.78
CA PRO A 347 13.50 -4.72 9.53
C PRO A 347 12.15 -4.34 8.91
N LEU A 348 11.63 -5.13 7.97
CA LEU A 348 10.36 -4.83 7.34
C LEU A 348 9.19 -4.94 8.33
N ARG A 349 9.14 -6.03 9.11
CA ARG A 349 8.09 -6.27 10.11
C ARG A 349 8.05 -5.18 11.19
N LYS A 350 9.18 -4.60 11.55
CA LYS A 350 9.22 -3.51 12.55
C LYS A 350 8.25 -2.37 12.22
N GLY A 351 8.27 -1.88 10.99
CA GLY A 351 7.35 -0.81 10.57
C GLY A 351 5.92 -1.31 10.34
N ILE A 352 5.76 -2.54 9.84
CA ILE A 352 4.44 -3.18 9.72
C ILE A 352 3.79 -3.28 11.11
N ASP A 353 4.51 -3.72 12.14
CA ASP A 353 4.01 -3.84 13.51
C ASP A 353 3.69 -2.47 14.13
N THR A 354 4.46 -1.44 13.78
CA THR A 354 4.14 -0.06 14.16
C THR A 354 2.78 0.35 13.57
N PHE A 355 2.56 0.19 12.27
CA PHE A 355 1.27 0.50 11.65
C PHE A 355 0.14 -0.37 12.21
N ARG A 356 0.40 -1.67 12.44
CA ARG A 356 -0.58 -2.59 13.04
C ARG A 356 -1.05 -2.09 14.41
N ALA A 357 -0.13 -1.66 15.28
CA ALA A 357 -0.48 -1.12 16.59
C ALA A 357 -1.38 0.12 16.51
N PHE A 358 -1.17 0.98 15.50
CA PHE A 358 -2.03 2.14 15.25
C PHE A 358 -3.41 1.72 14.71
N VAL A 359 -3.46 0.77 13.77
CA VAL A 359 -4.72 0.26 13.18
C VAL A 359 -5.57 -0.44 14.22
N GLU A 360 -5.00 -1.31 15.04
CA GLU A 360 -5.73 -1.99 16.11
C GLU A 360 -6.39 -0.99 17.05
N ARG A 361 -5.65 0.07 17.47
CA ARG A 361 -6.19 1.11 18.34
C ARG A 361 -7.16 2.07 17.65
N TRP A 362 -7.11 2.18 16.34
CA TRP A 362 -8.15 2.87 15.58
C TRP A 362 -9.50 2.18 15.75
N TYR A 363 -9.53 0.85 15.61
CA TYR A 363 -10.75 0.07 15.71
C TYR A 363 -11.27 -0.12 17.14
N THR A 364 -10.41 -0.06 18.17
CA THR A 364 -10.86 -0.01 19.57
C THR A 364 -11.34 1.39 19.99
N GLY A 365 -11.06 2.41 19.18
CA GLY A 365 -11.36 3.81 19.47
C GLY A 365 -10.27 4.54 20.25
N GLU A 366 -9.32 3.85 20.84
CA GLU A 366 -8.24 4.43 21.63
C GLU A 366 -7.42 5.48 20.86
N LEU A 367 -7.08 5.18 19.60
CA LEU A 367 -6.35 6.14 18.76
C LEU A 367 -7.20 7.34 18.35
N GLN A 368 -8.52 7.15 18.19
CA GLN A 368 -9.44 8.26 17.96
C GLN A 368 -9.48 9.20 19.16
N ASP A 369 -9.52 8.66 20.40
CA ASP A 369 -9.45 9.48 21.61
C ASP A 369 -8.14 10.29 21.66
N ILE A 370 -7.01 9.68 21.29
CA ILE A 370 -5.72 10.37 21.19
C ILE A 370 -5.77 11.47 20.11
N ILE A 371 -6.27 11.18 18.90
CA ILE A 371 -6.31 12.12 17.77
C ILE A 371 -7.16 13.36 18.09
N PHE A 372 -8.28 13.18 18.77
CA PHE A 372 -9.21 14.25 19.12
C PHE A 372 -8.94 14.90 20.49
N TYR A 373 -7.94 14.42 21.24
CA TYR A 373 -7.60 15.01 22.52
C TYR A 373 -7.12 16.47 22.38
N PRO A 374 -7.80 17.43 23.03
CA PRO A 374 -7.55 18.86 22.77
C PRO A 374 -6.23 19.39 23.36
N HIS A 375 -5.64 18.67 24.33
CA HIS A 375 -4.46 19.11 25.06
C HIS A 375 -3.19 18.35 24.67
N GLN A 376 -3.09 17.83 23.45
CA GLN A 376 -1.87 17.19 22.96
C GLN A 376 -0.69 18.15 22.99
N THR A 377 0.44 17.70 23.56
CA THR A 377 1.69 18.47 23.48
C THR A 377 2.22 18.47 22.04
N PRO A 378 2.82 19.57 21.56
CA PRO A 378 3.36 19.65 20.19
C PRO A 378 4.37 18.54 19.88
N SER A 379 5.17 18.10 20.85
CA SER A 379 6.15 17.02 20.64
C SER A 379 5.47 15.67 20.38
N ILE A 380 4.45 15.29 21.15
CA ILE A 380 3.68 14.06 20.95
C ILE A 380 2.99 14.11 19.59
N ARG A 381 2.35 15.26 19.28
CA ARG A 381 1.68 15.44 18.01
C ARG A 381 2.61 15.24 16.82
N ARG A 382 3.86 15.78 16.87
CA ARG A 382 4.88 15.56 15.83
C ARG A 382 5.31 14.10 15.74
N MET A 383 5.41 13.38 16.85
CA MET A 383 5.74 11.95 16.86
C MET A 383 4.64 11.10 16.19
N ILE A 384 3.37 11.38 16.49
CA ILE A 384 2.21 10.72 15.82
C ILE A 384 2.18 11.10 14.34
N SER A 385 2.36 12.41 14.01
CA SER A 385 2.42 12.90 12.63
C SER A 385 3.49 12.18 11.81
N ALA A 386 4.64 11.86 12.39
CA ALA A 386 5.71 11.12 11.72
C ALA A 386 5.26 9.70 11.31
N VAL A 387 4.57 8.97 12.17
CA VAL A 387 4.03 7.63 11.82
C VAL A 387 2.98 7.76 10.73
N LEU A 388 2.05 8.72 10.85
CA LEU A 388 1.02 8.99 9.83
C LEU A 388 1.61 9.47 8.49
N ALA A 389 2.82 10.04 8.49
CA ALA A 389 3.58 10.43 7.30
C ALA A 389 4.40 9.27 6.69
N GLY A 390 4.32 8.06 7.27
CA GLY A 390 4.98 6.87 6.76
C GLY A 390 6.26 6.47 7.50
N TYR A 391 6.78 7.28 8.43
CA TYR A 391 8.06 7.05 9.13
C TYR A 391 7.94 6.01 10.25
N ALA A 392 7.41 4.83 9.90
CA ALA A 392 7.15 3.73 10.83
C ALA A 392 8.39 2.88 11.15
N TRP A 393 9.55 3.24 10.58
CA TRP A 393 10.85 2.57 10.79
C TRP A 393 11.86 3.45 11.52
N ASP A 394 11.50 4.69 11.89
CA ASP A 394 12.39 5.60 12.61
C ASP A 394 12.30 5.36 14.13
N GLU A 395 13.17 4.48 14.65
CA GLU A 395 13.20 4.11 16.06
C GLU A 395 13.65 5.25 17.00
N SER A 396 14.10 6.40 16.47
CA SER A 396 14.28 7.59 17.29
C SER A 396 12.94 8.14 17.82
N ASN A 397 11.83 7.78 17.15
CA ASN A 397 10.48 8.06 17.59
C ASN A 397 10.01 7.00 18.61
N PRO A 398 9.70 7.37 19.87
CA PRO A 398 9.20 6.45 20.89
C PRO A 398 7.97 5.64 20.48
N TYR A 399 7.11 6.20 19.61
CA TYR A 399 5.91 5.53 19.08
C TYR A 399 6.22 4.53 17.95
N VAL A 400 7.47 4.46 17.52
CA VAL A 400 8.01 3.43 16.63
C VAL A 400 8.84 2.43 17.41
N ALA A 401 9.67 2.89 18.35
CA ALA A 401 10.50 2.02 19.18
C ALA A 401 9.66 1.02 20.01
N ASP A 402 8.59 1.52 20.66
CA ASP A 402 7.66 0.71 21.47
C ASP A 402 6.21 1.22 21.30
N PRO A 403 5.57 0.92 20.13
CA PRO A 403 4.28 1.51 19.77
C PRO A 403 3.15 1.12 20.72
N VAL A 404 3.10 -0.16 21.13
CA VAL A 404 2.02 -0.68 21.98
C VAL A 404 2.02 0.01 23.35
N ARG A 405 3.16 0.01 24.04
CA ARG A 405 3.28 0.60 25.37
C ARG A 405 3.04 2.12 25.35
N ARG A 406 3.60 2.81 24.33
CA ARG A 406 3.49 4.27 24.22
C ARG A 406 2.09 4.74 23.91
N LEU A 407 1.38 4.04 23.02
CA LEU A 407 -0.02 4.36 22.71
C LEU A 407 -0.94 4.08 23.90
N ASN A 408 -0.75 2.96 24.64
CA ASN A 408 -1.52 2.68 25.84
C ASN A 408 -1.35 3.77 26.90
N ALA A 409 -0.09 4.12 27.24
CA ALA A 409 0.18 5.16 28.22
C ALA A 409 -0.39 6.54 27.78
N LEU A 410 -0.35 6.86 26.50
CA LEU A 410 -0.92 8.11 26.00
C LEU A 410 -2.45 8.10 26.07
N HIS A 411 -3.11 6.99 25.73
CA HIS A 411 -4.55 6.85 25.83
C HIS A 411 -5.02 7.01 27.29
N GLU A 412 -4.33 6.39 28.27
CA GLU A 412 -4.62 6.58 29.68
C GLU A 412 -4.61 8.06 30.09
N VAL A 413 -3.62 8.84 29.64
CA VAL A 413 -3.56 10.28 29.89
C VAL A 413 -4.73 11.03 29.25
N CYS A 414 -5.13 10.65 28.02
CA CYS A 414 -6.24 11.30 27.30
C CYS A 414 -7.62 11.03 27.94
N THR A 415 -7.76 9.96 28.72
CA THR A 415 -9.05 9.53 29.31
C THR A 415 -9.19 9.84 30.78
N GLN A 416 -8.12 10.26 31.49
CA GLN A 416 -8.15 10.60 32.92
C GLN A 416 -8.57 12.05 33.22
N LEU A 417 -8.88 12.85 32.18
CA LEU A 417 -9.35 14.24 32.27
C LEU A 417 -10.78 14.38 31.75
#